data_37d6f325cf5b6c190f87bb69efc3f04d
#
_entry.id   37d6f325cf5b6c190f87bb69efc3f04d
#
_cell.length_a   1.000
_cell.length_b   1.000
_cell.length_c   1.000
_cell.angle_alpha   90.00
_cell.angle_beta   90.00
_cell.angle_gamma   90.00
#
_symmetry.space_group_name_H-M   'P 1'
#
loop_
_entity.id
_entity.type
_entity.pdbx_description
1 polymer ?
#
loop_
_entity_poly.entity_id
_entity_poly.type
_entity_poly.pdbx_seq_one_letter_code
_entity_poly.pdbx_strand_id
1 'polypeptide(L)'
;MIKFESEVGVIGRIGIGAWEHISKFARIAAGSFIFCRREAFEAVGGYDESLYASEEVRFSRLIKKWGKSNGLGFVILDNAPALTSARKLNWYSGPQILGWIALMILMPVAVRSRKLCSFWYDRPKEV
;
A
#
# COMPACT_ATOMS: atom_id res chain seq x y z
N MET A 1 -1.56 -4.56 -10.07
CA MET A 1 -0.09 -4.79 -10.01
C MET A 1 0.65 -3.48 -10.22
N ILE A 2 1.84 -3.29 -9.66
CA ILE A 2 2.64 -2.06 -9.81
C ILE A 2 3.93 -2.40 -10.53
N LYS A 3 4.33 -1.55 -11.48
CA LYS A 3 5.68 -1.56 -12.08
C LYS A 3 6.37 -0.24 -11.81
N PHE A 4 7.68 -0.28 -11.59
CA PHE A 4 8.50 0.92 -11.39
C PHE A 4 9.20 1.31 -12.70
N GLU A 5 9.24 2.62 -12.98
CA GLU A 5 9.87 3.18 -14.19
C GLU A 5 11.40 3.18 -14.14
N SER A 6 12.00 3.10 -12.95
CA SER A 6 13.45 3.14 -12.77
C SER A 6 13.96 1.90 -12.05
N GLU A 7 15.25 1.63 -12.22
CA GLU A 7 15.90 0.52 -11.55
C GLU A 7 15.82 0.65 -10.02
N VAL A 8 15.42 -0.44 -9.40
CA VAL A 8 15.35 -0.58 -7.93
C VAL A 8 16.46 -1.52 -7.51
N GLY A 9 17.22 -1.16 -6.47
CA GLY A 9 18.28 -2.00 -5.94
C GLY A 9 17.80 -3.41 -5.54
N VAL A 10 18.72 -4.36 -5.42
CA VAL A 10 18.42 -5.79 -5.19
C VAL A 10 17.47 -6.00 -4.00
N ILE A 11 17.69 -5.32 -2.87
CA ILE A 11 16.84 -5.42 -1.68
C ILE A 11 15.43 -4.90 -1.98
N GLY A 12 15.32 -3.79 -2.72
CA GLY A 12 14.03 -3.24 -3.13
C GLY A 12 13.26 -4.21 -4.05
N ARG A 13 13.94 -4.88 -4.98
CA ARG A 13 13.33 -5.90 -5.87
C ARG A 13 12.79 -7.08 -5.08
N ILE A 14 13.53 -7.58 -4.08
CA ILE A 14 13.07 -8.64 -3.19
C ILE A 14 11.84 -8.20 -2.40
N GLY A 15 11.87 -6.99 -1.84
CA GLY A 15 10.73 -6.43 -1.08
C GLY A 15 9.48 -6.25 -1.95
N ILE A 16 9.63 -5.77 -3.18
CA ILE A 16 8.54 -5.64 -4.15
C ILE A 16 7.95 -7.01 -4.48
N GLY A 17 8.79 -8.02 -4.79
CA GLY A 17 8.34 -9.37 -5.08
C GLY A 17 7.59 -10.01 -3.91
N ALA A 18 8.10 -9.87 -2.70
CA ALA A 18 7.42 -10.32 -1.49
C ALA A 18 6.07 -9.62 -1.30
N TRP A 19 6.02 -8.30 -1.48
CA TRP A 19 4.76 -7.55 -1.41
C TRP A 19 3.75 -7.97 -2.48
N GLU A 20 4.20 -8.21 -3.70
CA GLU A 20 3.33 -8.71 -4.77
C GLU A 20 2.68 -10.06 -4.40
N HIS A 21 3.46 -10.98 -3.86
CA HIS A 21 2.92 -12.27 -3.40
C HIS A 21 1.91 -12.08 -2.26
N ILE A 22 2.23 -11.26 -1.26
CA ILE A 22 1.33 -10.95 -0.15
C ILE A 22 0.05 -10.28 -0.65
N SER A 23 0.19 -9.28 -1.53
CA SER A 23 -0.94 -8.54 -2.10
C SER A 23 -1.88 -9.46 -2.87
N LYS A 24 -1.35 -10.34 -3.71
CA LYS A 24 -2.14 -11.31 -4.47
C LYS A 24 -2.82 -12.34 -3.57
N PHE A 25 -2.07 -12.93 -2.64
CA PHE A 25 -2.60 -13.95 -1.73
C PHE A 25 -3.68 -13.38 -0.79
N ALA A 26 -3.38 -12.27 -0.14
CA ALA A 26 -4.31 -11.61 0.77
C ALA A 26 -5.39 -10.78 0.04
N ARG A 27 -5.25 -10.60 -1.29
CA ARG A 27 -6.09 -9.70 -2.10
C ARG A 27 -6.18 -8.31 -1.46
N ILE A 28 -5.03 -7.70 -1.20
CA ILE A 28 -4.90 -6.36 -0.64
C ILE A 28 -4.34 -5.45 -1.74
N ALA A 29 -5.00 -4.34 -2.01
CA ALA A 29 -4.51 -3.38 -2.98
C ALA A 29 -3.23 -2.70 -2.48
N ALA A 30 -2.34 -2.39 -3.42
CA ALA A 30 -1.03 -1.78 -3.14
C ALA A 30 -1.06 -0.24 -3.33
N GLY A 31 -2.13 0.42 -2.92
CA GLY A 31 -2.21 1.87 -2.79
C GLY A 31 -2.14 2.74 -4.05
N SER A 32 -1.62 2.24 -5.18
CA SER A 32 -1.35 3.10 -6.33
C SER A 32 -2.56 3.35 -7.22
N PHE A 33 -3.43 2.37 -7.35
CA PHE A 33 -4.62 2.48 -8.18
C PHE A 33 -5.68 1.49 -7.72
N ILE A 34 -6.76 2.01 -7.15
CA ILE A 34 -7.92 1.25 -6.69
C ILE A 34 -9.17 1.88 -7.28
N PHE A 35 -10.02 1.06 -7.86
CA PHE A 35 -11.35 1.49 -8.25
C PHE A 35 -12.40 0.49 -7.76
N CYS A 36 -13.59 0.98 -7.47
CA CYS A 36 -14.72 0.19 -7.01
C CYS A 36 -16.04 0.84 -7.46
N ARG A 37 -17.13 0.14 -7.25
CA ARG A 37 -18.45 0.73 -7.43
C ARG A 37 -18.66 1.86 -6.42
N ARG A 38 -19.39 2.90 -6.83
CA ARG A 38 -19.70 4.04 -5.94
C ARG A 38 -20.45 3.58 -4.69
N GLU A 39 -21.44 2.71 -4.86
CA GLU A 39 -22.24 2.20 -3.74
C GLU A 39 -21.36 1.48 -2.72
N ALA A 40 -20.34 0.75 -3.19
CA ALA A 40 -19.38 0.07 -2.31
C ALA A 40 -18.52 1.07 -1.53
N PHE A 41 -18.03 2.12 -2.21
CA PHE A 41 -17.25 3.18 -1.60
C PHE A 41 -18.03 3.91 -0.50
N GLU A 42 -19.26 4.31 -0.81
CA GLU A 42 -20.15 5.00 0.13
C GLU A 42 -20.53 4.11 1.32
N ALA A 43 -20.87 2.84 1.05
CA ALA A 43 -21.25 1.89 2.10
C ALA A 43 -20.14 1.59 3.12
N VAL A 44 -18.87 1.67 2.71
CA VAL A 44 -17.73 1.45 3.62
C VAL A 44 -17.19 2.74 4.23
N GLY A 45 -17.75 3.90 3.86
CA GLY A 45 -17.35 5.21 4.36
C GLY A 45 -16.04 5.75 3.75
N GLY A 46 -15.63 5.24 2.58
CA GLY A 46 -14.43 5.69 1.88
C GLY A 46 -13.12 5.30 2.58
N TYR A 47 -12.09 6.13 2.39
CA TYR A 47 -10.82 5.98 3.08
C TYR A 47 -10.87 6.54 4.51
N ASP A 48 -10.15 5.89 5.42
CA ASP A 48 -10.02 6.36 6.80
C ASP A 48 -8.96 7.46 6.88
N GLU A 49 -9.38 8.71 6.87
CA GLU A 49 -8.51 9.89 6.92
C GLU A 49 -7.74 10.05 8.25
N SER A 50 -8.07 9.24 9.26
CA SER A 50 -7.30 9.20 10.52
C SER A 50 -6.00 8.40 10.40
N LEU A 51 -5.79 7.72 9.26
CA LEU A 51 -4.60 6.90 8.99
C LEU A 51 -3.61 7.69 8.13
N TYR A 52 -2.36 7.72 8.56
CA TYR A 52 -1.25 8.30 7.81
C TYR A 52 -0.52 7.28 6.93
N ALA A 53 -0.82 6.00 7.09
CA ALA A 53 -0.33 4.92 6.25
C ALA A 53 -1.29 3.73 6.30
N SER A 54 -1.20 2.84 5.28
CA SER A 54 -2.00 1.61 5.19
C SER A 54 -3.53 1.82 5.12
N GLU A 55 -3.98 3.01 4.74
CA GLU A 55 -5.39 3.32 4.50
C GLU A 55 -5.98 2.41 3.41
N GLU A 56 -5.19 2.11 2.38
CA GLU A 56 -5.58 1.20 1.29
C GLU A 56 -5.76 -0.25 1.76
N VAL A 57 -5.00 -0.68 2.75
CA VAL A 57 -5.12 -2.02 3.35
C VAL A 57 -6.44 -2.15 4.09
N ARG A 58 -6.77 -1.14 4.90
CA ARG A 58 -8.05 -1.08 5.61
C ARG A 58 -9.21 -1.01 4.62
N PHE A 59 -9.13 -0.12 3.64
CA PHE A 59 -10.15 0.04 2.60
C PHE A 59 -10.37 -1.27 1.84
N SER A 60 -9.30 -1.95 1.39
CA SER A 60 -9.41 -3.25 0.73
C SER A 60 -10.15 -4.29 1.56
N ARG A 61 -9.90 -4.33 2.88
CA ARG A 61 -10.59 -5.26 3.79
C ARG A 61 -12.08 -4.96 3.88
N LEU A 62 -12.45 -3.68 3.99
CA LEU A 62 -13.85 -3.25 4.08
C LEU A 62 -14.60 -3.53 2.77
N ILE A 63 -14.01 -3.18 1.63
CA ILE A 63 -14.59 -3.46 0.30
C ILE A 63 -14.76 -4.96 0.07
N LYS A 64 -13.79 -5.77 0.45
CA LYS A 64 -13.91 -7.24 0.35
C LYS A 64 -15.06 -7.79 1.19
N LYS A 65 -15.20 -7.30 2.43
CA LYS A 65 -16.29 -7.70 3.33
C LYS A 65 -17.64 -7.31 2.73
N TRP A 66 -17.78 -6.08 2.28
CA TRP A 66 -19.00 -5.58 1.63
C TRP A 66 -19.31 -6.37 0.34
N GLY A 67 -18.32 -6.57 -0.52
CA GLY A 67 -18.44 -7.34 -1.75
C GLY A 67 -18.96 -8.75 -1.50
N LYS A 68 -18.36 -9.45 -0.51
CA LYS A 68 -18.81 -10.80 -0.14
C LYS A 68 -20.31 -10.84 0.25
N SER A 69 -20.76 -9.83 1.00
CA SER A 69 -22.19 -9.73 1.42
C SER A 69 -23.12 -9.39 0.25
N ASN A 70 -22.59 -8.85 -0.85
CA ASN A 70 -23.36 -8.44 -2.04
C ASN A 70 -23.10 -9.33 -3.27
N GLY A 71 -22.51 -10.52 -3.10
CA GLY A 71 -22.22 -11.45 -4.20
C GLY A 71 -21.15 -10.94 -5.18
N LEU A 72 -20.29 -10.01 -4.76
CA LEU A 72 -19.26 -9.39 -5.58
C LEU A 72 -17.85 -9.81 -5.14
N GLY A 73 -16.93 -9.86 -6.11
CA GLY A 73 -15.53 -10.21 -5.88
C GLY A 73 -14.61 -8.99 -5.81
N PHE A 74 -13.45 -9.19 -5.18
CA PHE A 74 -12.31 -8.29 -5.22
C PHE A 74 -11.20 -8.93 -6.04
N VAL A 75 -10.70 -8.23 -7.05
CA VAL A 75 -9.74 -8.76 -8.02
C VAL A 75 -8.50 -7.89 -8.06
N ILE A 76 -7.33 -8.50 -8.12
CA ILE A 76 -6.07 -7.83 -8.45
C ILE A 76 -5.82 -8.02 -9.95
N LEU A 77 -5.71 -6.92 -10.69
CA LEU A 77 -5.43 -6.96 -12.13
C LEU A 77 -3.92 -7.17 -12.36
N ASP A 78 -3.57 -8.32 -12.93
CA ASP A 78 -2.18 -8.68 -13.22
C ASP A 78 -1.72 -8.24 -14.61
N ASN A 79 -2.65 -8.17 -15.55
CA ASN A 79 -2.40 -7.86 -16.96
C ASN A 79 -2.35 -6.35 -17.27
N ALA A 80 -2.70 -5.51 -16.31
CA ALA A 80 -2.69 -4.06 -16.45
C ALA A 80 -1.96 -3.41 -15.25
N PRO A 81 -0.62 -3.49 -15.18
CA PRO A 81 0.12 -2.91 -14.08
C PRO A 81 0.11 -1.39 -14.14
N ALA A 82 -0.10 -0.72 -13.00
CA ALA A 82 0.11 0.71 -12.87
C ALA A 82 1.61 1.02 -12.85
N LEU A 83 2.05 1.95 -13.69
CA LEU A 83 3.41 2.47 -13.66
C LEU A 83 3.55 3.50 -12.55
N THR A 84 4.57 3.38 -11.73
CA THR A 84 4.86 4.31 -10.65
C THR A 84 6.35 4.61 -10.54
N SER A 85 6.68 5.76 -9.99
CA SER A 85 8.06 6.17 -9.80
C SER A 85 8.70 5.43 -8.62
N ALA A 86 9.92 4.89 -8.82
CA ALA A 86 10.74 4.33 -7.75
C ALA A 86 11.46 5.40 -6.93
N ARG A 87 11.28 6.69 -7.22
CA ARG A 87 12.00 7.80 -6.60
C ARG A 87 12.02 7.72 -5.07
N LYS A 88 10.90 7.39 -4.44
CA LYS A 88 10.80 7.27 -2.98
C LYS A 88 11.64 6.10 -2.43
N LEU A 89 11.72 4.99 -3.14
CA LEU A 89 12.54 3.85 -2.75
C LEU A 89 14.05 4.15 -2.84
N ASN A 90 14.42 5.10 -3.70
CA ASN A 90 15.81 5.53 -3.87
C ASN A 90 16.25 6.56 -2.81
N TRP A 91 15.32 7.16 -2.05
CA TRP A 91 15.64 8.10 -0.98
C TRP A 91 16.08 7.43 0.31
N TYR A 92 15.80 6.16 0.48
CA TYR A 92 16.03 5.45 1.73
C TYR A 92 16.78 4.14 1.49
N SER A 93 17.62 3.76 2.44
CA SER A 93 18.31 2.47 2.38
C SER A 93 17.34 1.31 2.63
N GLY A 94 17.66 0.13 2.09
CA GLY A 94 16.85 -1.08 2.30
C GLY A 94 16.56 -1.38 3.78
N PRO A 95 17.55 -1.33 4.69
CA PRO A 95 17.33 -1.51 6.13
C PRO A 95 16.36 -0.50 6.74
N GLN A 96 16.40 0.78 6.31
CA GLN A 96 15.44 1.79 6.77
C GLN A 96 14.01 1.43 6.35
N ILE A 97 13.81 1.04 5.10
CA ILE A 97 12.50 0.62 4.59
C ILE A 97 11.98 -0.59 5.38
N LEU A 98 12.83 -1.59 5.61
CA LEU A 98 12.47 -2.77 6.40
C LEU A 98 12.11 -2.41 7.84
N GLY A 99 12.85 -1.50 8.45
CA GLY A 99 12.57 -0.99 9.80
C GLY A 99 11.19 -0.32 9.89
N TRP A 100 10.82 0.50 8.90
CA TRP A 100 9.49 1.11 8.83
C TRP A 100 8.37 0.10 8.64
N ILE A 101 8.58 -0.90 7.78
CA ILE A 101 7.60 -1.97 7.58
C ILE A 101 7.42 -2.78 8.87
N ALA A 102 8.52 -3.15 9.54
CA ALA A 102 8.47 -3.86 10.81
C ALA A 102 7.74 -3.05 11.88
N LEU A 103 8.02 -1.74 11.99
CA LEU A 103 7.31 -0.85 12.91
C LEU A 103 5.80 -0.87 12.68
N MET A 104 5.35 -0.76 11.43
CA MET A 104 3.92 -0.77 11.11
C MET A 104 3.24 -2.12 11.41
N ILE A 105 3.97 -3.23 11.24
CA ILE A 105 3.45 -4.57 11.55
C ILE A 105 3.37 -4.78 13.06
N LEU A 106 4.41 -4.40 13.80
CA LEU A 106 4.50 -4.62 15.25
C LEU A 106 3.68 -3.61 16.06
N MET A 107 3.51 -2.42 15.53
CA MET A 107 2.76 -1.32 16.18
C MET A 107 1.67 -0.78 15.25
N PRO A 108 0.52 -1.46 15.13
CA PRO A 108 -0.57 -1.00 14.25
C PRO A 108 -1.07 0.42 14.57
N VAL A 109 -0.87 0.90 15.80
CA VAL A 109 -1.21 2.27 16.20
C VAL A 109 -0.28 3.31 15.55
N ALA A 110 0.93 2.91 15.13
CA ALA A 110 1.89 3.79 14.48
C ALA A 110 1.34 4.43 13.19
N VAL A 111 0.45 3.73 12.46
CA VAL A 111 -0.18 4.24 11.23
C VAL A 111 -1.08 5.46 11.46
N ARG A 112 -1.45 5.76 12.71
CA ARG A 112 -2.20 6.96 13.11
C ARG A 112 -1.32 8.13 13.52
N SER A 113 0.00 7.95 13.56
CA SER A 113 0.94 8.99 13.94
C SER A 113 1.68 9.51 12.72
N ARG A 114 1.50 10.80 12.39
CA ARG A 114 2.21 11.44 11.29
C ARG A 114 3.73 11.37 11.49
N LYS A 115 4.22 11.52 12.73
CA LYS A 115 5.66 11.44 13.04
C LYS A 115 6.23 10.06 12.72
N LEU A 116 5.51 8.99 13.09
CA LEU A 116 5.94 7.62 12.83
C LEU A 116 5.76 7.24 11.34
N CYS A 117 4.89 7.93 10.61
CA CYS A 117 4.70 7.77 9.17
C CYS A 117 5.45 8.84 8.34
N SER A 118 6.40 9.56 8.91
CA SER A 118 7.17 10.61 8.23
C SER A 118 7.83 10.13 6.93
N PHE A 119 8.23 8.88 6.87
CA PHE A 119 8.72 8.22 5.67
C PHE A 119 7.81 8.43 4.43
N TRP A 120 6.50 8.48 4.62
CA TRP A 120 5.56 8.68 3.51
C TRP A 120 5.43 10.13 3.07
N TYR A 121 5.68 11.08 3.96
CA TYR A 121 5.37 12.50 3.76
C TYR A 121 6.61 13.37 3.62
N ASP A 122 7.66 13.08 4.38
CA ASP A 122 8.82 13.95 4.44
C ASP A 122 9.85 13.57 3.37
N ARG A 123 10.34 14.57 2.67
CA ARG A 123 11.47 14.43 1.75
C ARG A 123 12.75 14.45 2.56
N PRO A 124 13.71 13.52 2.38
CA PRO A 124 15.03 13.70 2.95
C PRO A 124 15.61 15.02 2.46
N LYS A 125 16.23 15.77 3.36
CA LYS A 125 16.98 16.97 2.95
C LYS A 125 18.07 16.50 1.98
N GLU A 126 18.09 17.09 0.79
CA GLU A 126 19.22 16.92 -0.13
C GLU A 126 20.46 17.44 0.60
N VAL A 127 21.44 16.55 0.81
CA VAL A 127 22.76 16.88 1.37
C VAL A 127 23.66 17.33 0.24
#